data_a8a4197dbdd3688c3c3bd121ebd39a54
#
_entry.id   a8a4197dbdd3688c3c3bd121ebd39a54
#
_cell.length_a   1.000
_cell.length_b   1.000
_cell.length_c   1.000
_cell.angle_alpha   90.00
_cell.angle_beta   90.00
_cell.angle_gamma   90.00
#
_symmetry.space_group_name_H-M   'P 1'
#
loop_
_entity.id
_entity.type
_entity.pdbx_description
1 polymer ?
#
loop_
_entity_poly.entity_id
_entity_poly.type
_entity_poly.pdbx_seq_one_letter_code
_entity_poly.pdbx_strand_id
1 'polypeptide(L)'
;AISLAVAAIPEGLATVVTIVLSIGVTNMSKRNAIIRKLTAVETLGCTQIICSDKTGTLTQNKMTVVDHYGDNEELLSKAMALCCDASIDEEGVVTGEPTEAALVNYANALGFNKNDLVKAAPRIGEAPFDSGRKMMSTVHNTANGIVQYTKGAPDVIIGKCTTYLKDGKPVPMTDEYRAEIAAANKQMAD
;
A
#
# COMPACT_ATOMS: atom_id res chain seq x y z
N ALA A 1 29.82 -2.23 62.62
CA ALA A 1 28.55 -1.88 61.90
C ALA A 1 28.81 -1.62 60.39
N ILE A 2 29.75 -0.77 59.98
CA ILE A 2 30.03 -0.42 58.59
C ILE A 2 30.52 -1.64 57.80
N SER A 3 31.47 -2.41 58.35
CA SER A 3 32.02 -3.62 57.70
C SER A 3 30.93 -4.69 57.45
N LEU A 4 29.94 -4.80 58.32
CA LEU A 4 28.82 -5.72 58.17
C LEU A 4 27.85 -5.23 57.07
N ALA A 5 27.63 -3.93 56.96
CA ALA A 5 26.79 -3.33 55.93
C ALA A 5 27.45 -3.51 54.53
N VAL A 6 28.77 -3.31 54.42
CA VAL A 6 29.51 -3.52 53.16
C VAL A 6 29.50 -5.01 52.77
N ALA A 7 29.67 -5.93 53.71
CA ALA A 7 29.62 -7.37 53.46
C ALA A 7 28.22 -7.86 53.02
N ALA A 8 27.17 -7.12 53.32
CA ALA A 8 25.81 -7.44 52.89
C ALA A 8 25.47 -6.98 51.47
N ILE A 9 26.36 -6.19 50.82
CA ILE A 9 26.14 -5.74 49.43
C ILE A 9 26.52 -6.90 48.48
N PRO A 10 25.59 -7.40 47.65
CA PRO A 10 25.90 -8.47 46.71
C PRO A 10 26.70 -7.90 45.54
N GLU A 11 28.02 -7.79 45.67
CA GLU A 11 28.91 -7.18 44.66
C GLU A 11 28.79 -7.80 43.28
N GLY A 12 28.45 -9.11 43.20
CA GLY A 12 28.24 -9.82 41.95
C GLY A 12 26.88 -9.53 41.25
N LEU A 13 25.90 -8.92 41.93
CA LEU A 13 24.54 -8.81 41.40
C LEU A 13 24.49 -7.97 40.11
N ALA A 14 25.16 -6.81 40.08
CA ALA A 14 25.20 -5.97 38.91
C ALA A 14 25.81 -6.67 37.69
N THR A 15 26.87 -7.45 37.90
CA THR A 15 27.54 -8.25 36.86
C THR A 15 26.61 -9.36 36.34
N VAL A 16 25.94 -10.09 37.22
CA VAL A 16 25.00 -11.15 36.82
C VAL A 16 23.83 -10.57 36.02
N VAL A 17 23.23 -9.46 36.46
CA VAL A 17 22.14 -8.77 35.73
C VAL A 17 22.61 -8.35 34.36
N THR A 18 23.77 -7.75 34.23
CA THR A 18 24.34 -7.32 32.94
C THR A 18 24.55 -8.49 31.99
N ILE A 19 25.06 -9.62 32.49
CA ILE A 19 25.26 -10.84 31.68
C ILE A 19 23.92 -11.39 31.20
N VAL A 20 22.92 -11.50 32.06
CA VAL A 20 21.58 -12.00 31.72
C VAL A 20 20.93 -11.13 30.68
N LEU A 21 20.96 -9.80 30.85
CA LEU A 21 20.42 -8.86 29.86
C LEU A 21 21.15 -8.93 28.51
N SER A 22 22.48 -9.12 28.53
CA SER A 22 23.29 -9.29 27.30
C SER A 22 22.94 -10.58 26.55
N ILE A 23 22.67 -11.67 27.26
CA ILE A 23 22.17 -12.91 26.65
C ILE A 23 20.78 -12.65 26.02
N GLY A 24 19.90 -11.94 26.73
CA GLY A 24 18.58 -11.55 26.25
C GLY A 24 18.68 -10.74 24.95
N VAL A 25 19.51 -9.70 24.91
CA VAL A 25 19.76 -8.89 23.70
C VAL A 25 20.27 -9.75 22.55
N THR A 26 21.22 -10.66 22.82
CA THR A 26 21.76 -11.54 21.78
C THR A 26 20.67 -12.44 21.18
N ASN A 27 19.80 -13.00 22.01
CA ASN A 27 18.72 -13.86 21.56
C ASN A 27 17.66 -13.08 20.77
N MET A 28 17.36 -11.85 21.17
CA MET A 28 16.43 -10.96 20.44
C MET A 28 17.01 -10.51 19.11
N SER A 29 18.32 -10.19 19.08
CA SER A 29 19.01 -9.80 17.84
C SER A 29 19.01 -10.92 16.80
N LYS A 30 19.14 -12.19 17.20
CA LYS A 30 19.00 -13.35 16.31
C LYS A 30 17.61 -13.46 15.68
N ARG A 31 16.62 -12.79 16.24
CA ARG A 31 15.24 -12.71 15.74
C ARG A 31 14.93 -11.34 15.10
N ASN A 32 15.95 -10.65 14.61
CA ASN A 32 15.87 -9.35 13.93
C ASN A 32 15.34 -8.19 14.81
N ALA A 33 15.36 -8.33 16.14
CA ALA A 33 15.01 -7.23 17.03
C ALA A 33 16.23 -6.32 17.25
N ILE A 34 16.07 -5.01 17.08
CA ILE A 34 17.14 -4.03 17.29
C ILE A 34 17.00 -3.42 18.69
N ILE A 35 17.88 -3.82 19.60
CA ILE A 35 17.92 -3.33 20.98
C ILE A 35 19.04 -2.31 21.13
N ARG A 36 18.70 -1.07 21.47
CA ARG A 36 19.66 0.04 21.63
C ARG A 36 20.15 0.22 23.07
N LYS A 37 19.38 -0.26 24.06
CA LYS A 37 19.73 -0.14 25.48
C LYS A 37 19.43 -1.46 26.18
N LEU A 38 20.37 -1.95 27.05
CA LEU A 38 20.21 -3.21 27.78
C LEU A 38 18.97 -3.23 28.67
N THR A 39 18.66 -2.12 29.32
CA THR A 39 17.47 -1.96 30.17
C THR A 39 16.14 -2.06 29.43
N ALA A 40 16.15 -1.86 28.11
CA ALA A 40 14.94 -2.00 27.29
C ALA A 40 14.41 -3.45 27.25
N VAL A 41 15.27 -4.43 27.42
CA VAL A 41 14.88 -5.86 27.49
C VAL A 41 14.00 -6.14 28.70
N GLU A 42 14.38 -5.60 29.86
CA GLU A 42 13.60 -5.72 31.08
C GLU A 42 12.25 -5.00 30.98
N THR A 43 12.28 -3.76 30.50
CA THR A 43 11.05 -2.98 30.29
C THR A 43 10.08 -3.69 29.33
N LEU A 44 10.59 -4.27 28.25
CA LEU A 44 9.79 -5.03 27.30
C LEU A 44 9.17 -6.28 27.94
N GLY A 45 9.91 -6.98 28.80
CA GLY A 45 9.42 -8.15 29.53
C GLY A 45 8.29 -7.85 30.53
N CYS A 46 8.19 -6.61 30.99
CA CYS A 46 7.16 -6.15 31.92
C CYS A 46 5.97 -5.48 31.22
N THR A 47 5.96 -5.43 29.88
CA THR A 47 4.92 -4.74 29.11
C THR A 47 3.60 -5.49 29.19
N GLN A 48 2.53 -4.80 29.58
CA GLN A 48 1.16 -5.33 29.66
C GLN A 48 0.31 -4.95 28.44
N ILE A 49 0.66 -3.88 27.74
CA ILE A 49 -0.07 -3.35 26.59
C ILE A 49 0.93 -3.11 25.45
N ILE A 50 0.63 -3.66 24.29
CA ILE A 50 1.41 -3.46 23.06
C ILE A 50 0.55 -2.69 22.06
N CYS A 51 0.97 -1.47 21.72
CA CYS A 51 0.37 -0.69 20.66
C CYS A 51 1.20 -0.90 19.39
N SER A 52 0.60 -1.48 18.36
CA SER A 52 1.27 -1.76 17.07
C SER A 52 0.59 -0.99 15.95
N ASP A 53 1.39 -0.38 15.06
CA ASP A 53 0.88 0.10 13.79
C ASP A 53 0.53 -1.11 12.90
N LYS A 54 -0.50 -0.96 12.05
CA LYS A 54 -0.95 -2.01 11.16
C LYS A 54 -0.01 -2.14 9.95
N THR A 55 0.23 -1.03 9.28
CA THR A 55 0.89 -1.02 7.98
C THR A 55 2.40 -1.22 8.10
N GLY A 56 2.93 -2.24 7.44
CA GLY A 56 4.36 -2.58 7.47
C GLY A 56 4.85 -3.25 8.75
N THR A 57 3.96 -3.43 9.76
CA THR A 57 4.26 -4.14 11.01
C THR A 57 3.46 -5.44 11.12
N LEU A 58 2.15 -5.34 11.06
CA LEU A 58 1.25 -6.51 11.04
C LEU A 58 0.98 -7.00 9.61
N THR A 59 1.23 -6.17 8.62
CA THR A 59 1.12 -6.46 7.19
C THR A 59 2.46 -6.29 6.50
N GLN A 60 2.61 -6.89 5.32
CA GLN A 60 3.83 -6.79 4.52
C GLN A 60 3.96 -5.47 3.74
N ASN A 61 3.04 -4.53 3.92
CA ASN A 61 2.94 -3.31 3.10
C ASN A 61 2.92 -3.62 1.59
N LYS A 62 2.33 -4.76 1.22
CA LYS A 62 2.18 -5.21 -0.16
C LYS A 62 0.69 -5.29 -0.48
N MET A 63 0.29 -4.58 -1.52
CA MET A 63 -1.06 -4.62 -2.07
C MET A 63 -1.09 -5.56 -3.28
N THR A 64 -2.23 -6.20 -3.49
CA THR A 64 -2.49 -7.04 -4.66
C THR A 64 -3.93 -6.85 -5.08
N VAL A 65 -4.18 -6.66 -6.37
CA VAL A 65 -5.54 -6.66 -6.91
C VAL A 65 -6.03 -8.11 -6.92
N VAL A 66 -7.15 -8.37 -6.25
CA VAL A 66 -7.75 -9.71 -6.14
C VAL A 66 -8.97 -9.87 -7.02
N ASP A 67 -9.66 -8.77 -7.33
CA ASP A 67 -10.86 -8.77 -8.16
C ASP A 67 -11.09 -7.39 -8.79
N HIS A 68 -11.94 -7.34 -9.82
CA HIS A 68 -12.35 -6.10 -10.47
C HIS A 68 -13.82 -6.21 -10.92
N TYR A 69 -14.45 -5.06 -11.13
CA TYR A 69 -15.81 -4.95 -11.67
C TYR A 69 -15.79 -4.22 -13.01
N GLY A 70 -16.35 -4.84 -14.05
CA GLY A 70 -16.48 -4.31 -15.40
C GLY A 70 -15.98 -5.27 -16.47
N ASP A 71 -16.54 -5.18 -17.68
CA ASP A 71 -16.33 -6.15 -18.76
C ASP A 71 -15.19 -5.77 -19.72
N ASN A 72 -14.61 -4.58 -19.58
CA ASN A 72 -13.54 -4.10 -20.46
C ASN A 72 -12.18 -4.11 -19.77
N GLU A 73 -11.58 -5.30 -19.68
CA GLU A 73 -10.26 -5.49 -19.07
C GLU A 73 -9.15 -4.68 -19.74
N GLU A 74 -9.21 -4.48 -21.05
CA GLU A 74 -8.22 -3.69 -21.79
C GLU A 74 -8.24 -2.22 -21.35
N LEU A 75 -9.42 -1.60 -21.30
CA LEU A 75 -9.56 -0.21 -20.87
C LEU A 75 -9.19 -0.04 -19.41
N LEU A 76 -9.61 -0.99 -18.56
CA LEU A 76 -9.30 -1.00 -17.14
C LEU A 76 -7.78 -1.10 -16.91
N SER A 77 -7.10 -2.03 -17.58
CA SER A 77 -5.65 -2.22 -17.50
C SER A 77 -4.87 -0.98 -17.97
N LYS A 78 -5.33 -0.35 -19.06
CA LYS A 78 -4.75 0.92 -19.53
C LYS A 78 -4.90 2.03 -18.47
N ALA A 79 -6.09 2.16 -17.90
CA ALA A 79 -6.35 3.16 -16.85
C ALA A 79 -5.49 2.90 -15.60
N MET A 80 -5.40 1.65 -15.15
CA MET A 80 -4.58 1.23 -14.01
C MET A 80 -3.09 1.54 -14.23
N ALA A 81 -2.54 1.17 -15.40
CA ALA A 81 -1.12 1.35 -15.71
C ALA A 81 -0.73 2.81 -15.97
N LEU A 82 -1.60 3.59 -16.63
CA LEU A 82 -1.31 4.96 -17.06
C LEU A 82 -1.63 6.01 -16.00
N CYS A 83 -2.67 5.80 -15.18
CA CYS A 83 -3.05 6.73 -14.11
C CYS A 83 -2.32 6.42 -12.79
N CYS A 84 -0.99 6.29 -12.82
CA CYS A 84 -0.17 6.07 -11.63
C CYS A 84 1.28 6.51 -11.86
N ASP A 85 2.03 6.72 -10.77
CA ASP A 85 3.44 7.12 -10.78
C ASP A 85 4.40 5.95 -10.56
N ALA A 86 3.88 4.75 -10.20
CA ALA A 86 4.70 3.55 -10.11
C ALA A 86 5.37 3.25 -11.46
N SER A 87 6.62 2.80 -11.43
CA SER A 87 7.42 2.43 -12.60
C SER A 87 7.68 0.92 -12.64
N ILE A 88 7.96 0.39 -13.82
CA ILE A 88 8.40 -0.98 -14.02
C ILE A 88 9.77 -0.96 -14.71
N ASP A 89 10.73 -1.71 -14.19
CA ASP A 89 12.07 -1.85 -14.78
C ASP A 89 12.10 -2.90 -15.88
N GLU A 90 13.30 -3.11 -16.48
CA GLU A 90 13.52 -4.09 -17.55
C GLU A 90 13.39 -5.54 -17.05
N GLU A 91 13.57 -5.78 -15.75
CA GLU A 91 13.45 -7.08 -15.12
C GLU A 91 11.98 -7.40 -14.72
N GLY A 92 11.07 -6.44 -14.92
CA GLY A 92 9.65 -6.57 -14.59
C GLY A 92 9.31 -6.26 -13.12
N VAL A 93 10.25 -5.69 -12.37
CA VAL A 93 10.02 -5.29 -10.97
C VAL A 93 9.34 -3.93 -10.94
N VAL A 94 8.20 -3.87 -10.25
CA VAL A 94 7.44 -2.63 -10.09
C VAL A 94 7.86 -1.90 -8.82
N THR A 95 8.20 -0.63 -8.97
CA THR A 95 8.59 0.27 -7.87
C THR A 95 7.62 1.43 -7.78
N GLY A 96 7.14 1.74 -6.59
CA GLY A 96 6.20 2.84 -6.35
C GLY A 96 5.41 2.66 -5.05
N GLU A 97 4.38 3.48 -4.89
CA GLU A 97 3.44 3.35 -3.78
C GLU A 97 2.72 2.00 -3.87
N PRO A 98 2.50 1.27 -2.75
CA PRO A 98 1.99 -0.10 -2.78
C PRO A 98 0.71 -0.31 -3.58
N THR A 99 -0.24 0.61 -3.48
CA THR A 99 -1.51 0.54 -4.23
C THR A 99 -1.27 0.69 -5.73
N GLU A 100 -0.44 1.64 -6.13
CA GLU A 100 -0.10 1.86 -7.54
C GLU A 100 0.71 0.71 -8.13
N ALA A 101 1.67 0.18 -7.34
CA ALA A 101 2.43 -0.99 -7.74
C ALA A 101 1.51 -2.21 -7.97
N ALA A 102 0.48 -2.38 -7.14
CA ALA A 102 -0.51 -3.44 -7.34
C ALA A 102 -1.28 -3.30 -8.66
N LEU A 103 -1.69 -2.07 -9.02
CA LEU A 103 -2.39 -1.80 -10.27
C LEU A 103 -1.52 -2.09 -11.50
N VAL A 104 -0.24 -1.68 -11.47
CA VAL A 104 0.71 -1.95 -12.56
C VAL A 104 1.00 -3.45 -12.68
N ASN A 105 1.20 -4.15 -11.56
CA ASN A 105 1.41 -5.60 -11.56
C ASN A 105 0.21 -6.35 -12.14
N TYR A 106 -1.01 -5.93 -11.79
CA TYR A 106 -2.23 -6.53 -12.31
C TYR A 106 -2.37 -6.30 -13.82
N ALA A 107 -2.18 -5.07 -14.31
CA ALA A 107 -2.21 -4.77 -15.72
C ALA A 107 -1.16 -5.58 -16.51
N ASN A 108 0.05 -5.70 -15.95
CA ASN A 108 1.13 -6.49 -16.56
C ASN A 108 0.80 -7.98 -16.62
N ALA A 109 0.15 -8.55 -15.58
CA ALA A 109 -0.30 -9.93 -15.57
C ALA A 109 -1.38 -10.22 -16.62
N LEU A 110 -2.18 -9.23 -16.99
CA LEU A 110 -3.14 -9.29 -18.10
C LEU A 110 -2.51 -9.04 -19.48
N GLY A 111 -1.18 -8.88 -19.56
CA GLY A 111 -0.45 -8.67 -20.81
C GLY A 111 -0.30 -7.20 -21.24
N PHE A 112 -0.69 -6.25 -20.40
CA PHE A 112 -0.62 -4.81 -20.67
C PHE A 112 0.60 -4.19 -19.98
N ASN A 113 1.78 -4.28 -20.60
CA ASN A 113 3.01 -3.74 -20.04
C ASN A 113 2.97 -2.20 -20.00
N LYS A 114 3.24 -1.62 -18.82
CA LYS A 114 3.22 -0.17 -18.62
C LYS A 114 4.17 0.58 -19.55
N ASN A 115 5.39 0.07 -19.78
CA ASN A 115 6.37 0.76 -20.61
C ASN A 115 5.89 0.88 -22.05
N ASP A 116 5.21 -0.15 -22.59
CA ASP A 116 4.66 -0.11 -23.93
C ASP A 116 3.43 0.80 -24.01
N LEU A 117 2.59 0.77 -22.98
CA LEU A 117 1.45 1.69 -22.90
C LEU A 117 1.88 3.16 -22.82
N VAL A 118 2.92 3.49 -22.06
CA VAL A 118 3.47 4.86 -21.98
C VAL A 118 4.07 5.32 -23.31
N LYS A 119 4.73 4.42 -24.07
CA LYS A 119 5.20 4.73 -25.44
C LYS A 119 4.05 5.00 -26.41
N ALA A 120 2.98 4.19 -26.31
CA ALA A 120 1.80 4.34 -27.18
C ALA A 120 0.91 5.52 -26.79
N ALA A 121 0.91 5.92 -25.51
CA ALA A 121 0.10 6.98 -24.96
C ALA A 121 0.90 7.84 -23.97
N PRO A 122 1.82 8.71 -24.45
CA PRO A 122 2.62 9.57 -23.60
C PRO A 122 1.77 10.47 -22.71
N ARG A 123 2.17 10.62 -21.45
CA ARG A 123 1.54 11.57 -20.51
C ARG A 123 1.89 13.00 -20.90
N ILE A 124 0.88 13.83 -21.10
CA ILE A 124 1.01 15.24 -21.49
C ILE A 124 0.55 16.20 -20.39
N GLY A 125 -0.08 15.70 -19.35
CA GLY A 125 -0.51 16.48 -18.20
C GLY A 125 -0.99 15.61 -17.07
N GLU A 126 -1.03 16.20 -15.87
CA GLU A 126 -1.52 15.52 -14.68
C GLU A 126 -2.14 16.49 -13.67
N ALA A 127 -3.03 15.96 -12.85
CA ALA A 127 -3.45 16.54 -11.59
C ALA A 127 -3.16 15.49 -10.52
N PRO A 128 -2.09 15.66 -9.71
CA PRO A 128 -1.68 14.71 -8.70
C PRO A 128 -2.79 14.38 -7.70
N PHE A 129 -2.62 13.31 -6.94
CA PHE A 129 -3.57 12.97 -5.89
C PHE A 129 -3.71 14.12 -4.89
N ASP A 130 -4.94 14.48 -4.62
CA ASP A 130 -5.32 15.48 -3.65
C ASP A 130 -6.37 14.93 -2.70
N SER A 131 -6.11 15.01 -1.41
CA SER A 131 -6.99 14.44 -0.36
C SER A 131 -8.35 15.13 -0.28
N GLY A 132 -8.45 16.41 -0.64
CA GLY A 132 -9.71 17.14 -0.70
C GLY A 132 -10.56 16.71 -1.89
N ARG A 133 -9.94 16.46 -3.05
CA ARG A 133 -10.60 15.94 -4.24
C ARG A 133 -10.82 14.42 -4.16
N LYS A 134 -10.04 13.71 -3.36
CA LYS A 134 -9.97 12.24 -3.25
C LYS A 134 -9.74 11.54 -4.60
N MET A 135 -8.99 12.16 -5.51
CA MET A 135 -8.72 11.62 -6.85
C MET A 135 -7.41 12.16 -7.43
N MET A 136 -6.88 11.40 -8.38
CA MET A 136 -5.77 11.74 -9.25
C MET A 136 -6.20 11.61 -10.70
N SER A 137 -5.68 12.47 -11.58
CA SER A 137 -5.95 12.41 -13.02
C SER A 137 -4.67 12.53 -13.81
N THR A 138 -4.56 11.78 -14.90
CA THR A 138 -3.48 11.89 -15.88
C THR A 138 -4.07 12.07 -17.28
N VAL A 139 -3.41 12.87 -18.10
CA VAL A 139 -3.84 13.16 -19.47
C VAL A 139 -2.80 12.59 -20.44
N HIS A 140 -3.26 11.88 -21.43
CA HIS A 140 -2.44 11.14 -22.38
C HIS A 140 -2.78 11.47 -23.82
N ASN A 141 -1.75 11.53 -24.66
CA ASN A 141 -1.94 11.66 -26.10
C ASN A 141 -1.94 10.26 -26.72
N THR A 142 -3.08 9.83 -27.26
CA THR A 142 -3.25 8.52 -27.86
C THR A 142 -3.45 8.65 -29.37
N ALA A 143 -3.34 7.54 -30.09
CA ALA A 143 -3.62 7.51 -31.53
C ALA A 143 -5.05 7.99 -31.90
N ASN A 144 -6.01 7.90 -30.95
CA ASN A 144 -7.40 8.30 -31.14
C ASN A 144 -7.72 9.69 -30.53
N GLY A 145 -6.69 10.44 -30.12
CA GLY A 145 -6.84 11.76 -29.50
C GLY A 145 -6.43 11.81 -28.04
N ILE A 146 -6.79 12.89 -27.37
CA ILE A 146 -6.44 13.12 -25.97
C ILE A 146 -7.42 12.37 -25.06
N VAL A 147 -6.88 11.58 -24.14
CA VAL A 147 -7.65 10.82 -23.14
C VAL A 147 -7.20 11.20 -21.76
N GLN A 148 -8.15 11.38 -20.83
CA GLN A 148 -7.87 11.52 -19.40
C GLN A 148 -8.29 10.26 -18.68
N TYR A 149 -7.39 9.72 -17.88
CA TYR A 149 -7.71 8.69 -16.88
C TYR A 149 -7.78 9.34 -15.50
N THR A 150 -8.76 8.92 -14.72
CA THR A 150 -8.93 9.41 -13.34
C THR A 150 -9.18 8.23 -12.41
N LYS A 151 -8.42 8.16 -11.32
CA LYS A 151 -8.63 7.22 -10.21
C LYS A 151 -8.95 7.98 -8.93
N GLY A 152 -9.71 7.37 -8.05
CA GLY A 152 -10.05 7.99 -6.76
C GLY A 152 -11.09 7.19 -5.99
N ALA A 153 -11.62 7.80 -4.94
CA ALA A 153 -12.66 7.19 -4.11
C ALA A 153 -13.92 6.87 -4.94
N PRO A 154 -14.45 5.65 -4.84
CA PRO A 154 -15.57 5.20 -5.70
C PRO A 154 -16.78 6.10 -5.62
N ASP A 155 -17.17 6.55 -4.43
CA ASP A 155 -18.29 7.47 -4.20
C ASP A 155 -18.13 8.77 -4.99
N VAL A 156 -16.92 9.33 -5.01
CA VAL A 156 -16.60 10.58 -5.69
C VAL A 156 -16.59 10.38 -7.22
N ILE A 157 -15.95 9.30 -7.70
CA ILE A 157 -15.86 9.02 -9.15
C ILE A 157 -17.23 8.71 -9.74
N ILE A 158 -17.99 7.80 -9.13
CA ILE A 158 -19.33 7.41 -9.58
C ILE A 158 -20.26 8.62 -9.62
N GLY A 159 -20.18 9.51 -8.62
CA GLY A 159 -20.97 10.74 -8.58
C GLY A 159 -20.68 11.71 -9.74
N LYS A 160 -19.49 11.67 -10.32
CA LYS A 160 -19.07 12.53 -11.45
C LYS A 160 -19.33 11.90 -12.82
N CYS A 161 -19.56 10.60 -12.90
CA CYS A 161 -19.81 9.91 -14.16
C CYS A 161 -21.18 10.29 -14.73
N THR A 162 -21.20 10.72 -15.99
CA THR A 162 -22.42 11.01 -16.75
C THR A 162 -22.79 9.88 -17.71
N THR A 163 -21.84 9.01 -18.02
CA THR A 163 -22.01 7.84 -18.88
C THR A 163 -21.27 6.64 -18.30
N TYR A 164 -21.65 5.45 -18.74
CA TYR A 164 -20.91 4.21 -18.48
C TYR A 164 -20.76 3.40 -19.75
N LEU A 165 -19.83 2.46 -19.78
CA LEU A 165 -19.67 1.56 -20.92
C LEU A 165 -20.61 0.37 -20.78
N LYS A 166 -21.42 0.11 -21.82
CA LYS A 166 -22.22 -1.10 -21.99
C LYS A 166 -21.93 -1.67 -23.37
N ASP A 167 -21.49 -2.91 -23.41
CA ASP A 167 -21.10 -3.60 -24.67
C ASP A 167 -20.12 -2.76 -25.52
N GLY A 168 -19.15 -2.13 -24.87
CA GLY A 168 -18.14 -1.27 -25.52
C GLY A 168 -18.64 0.09 -26.01
N LYS A 169 -19.89 0.47 -25.72
CA LYS A 169 -20.48 1.75 -26.11
C LYS A 169 -20.82 2.62 -24.91
N PRO A 170 -20.56 3.92 -24.96
CA PRO A 170 -20.97 4.83 -23.91
C PRO A 170 -22.50 5.02 -23.92
N VAL A 171 -23.14 4.76 -22.79
CA VAL A 171 -24.57 4.99 -22.56
C VAL A 171 -24.75 5.95 -21.38
N PRO A 172 -25.85 6.73 -21.33
CA PRO A 172 -26.11 7.64 -20.20
C PRO A 172 -26.16 6.88 -18.87
N MET A 173 -25.58 7.46 -17.84
CA MET A 173 -25.61 6.93 -16.48
C MET A 173 -27.04 7.01 -15.92
N THR A 174 -27.57 5.91 -15.40
CA THR A 174 -28.87 5.85 -14.73
C THR A 174 -28.70 5.67 -13.23
N ASP A 175 -29.72 6.00 -12.45
CA ASP A 175 -29.71 5.85 -11.01
C ASP A 175 -29.66 4.34 -10.60
N GLU A 176 -30.32 3.50 -11.39
CA GLU A 176 -30.29 2.05 -11.20
C GLU A 176 -28.86 1.50 -11.37
N TYR A 177 -28.15 1.94 -12.42
CA TYR A 177 -26.79 1.49 -12.65
C TYR A 177 -25.80 2.05 -11.61
N ARG A 178 -26.04 3.28 -11.13
CA ARG A 178 -25.27 3.82 -9.97
C ARG A 178 -25.44 2.97 -8.73
N ALA A 179 -26.67 2.54 -8.45
CA ALA A 179 -26.95 1.67 -7.31
C ALA A 179 -26.32 0.28 -7.48
N GLU A 180 -26.32 -0.26 -8.70
CA GLU A 180 -25.64 -1.52 -9.03
C GLU A 180 -24.13 -1.46 -8.76
N ILE A 181 -23.45 -0.42 -9.28
CA ILE A 181 -22.01 -0.23 -9.03
C ILE A 181 -21.72 -0.02 -7.53
N ALA A 182 -22.56 0.74 -6.84
CA ALA A 182 -22.41 0.95 -5.39
C ALA A 182 -22.58 -0.36 -4.60
N ALA A 183 -23.50 -1.23 -5.01
CA ALA A 183 -23.69 -2.55 -4.42
C ALA A 183 -22.48 -3.46 -4.68
N ALA A 184 -21.95 -3.48 -5.91
CA ALA A 184 -20.75 -4.23 -6.25
C ALA A 184 -19.52 -3.73 -5.44
N ASN A 185 -19.36 -2.42 -5.32
CA ASN A 185 -18.28 -1.83 -4.49
C ASN A 185 -18.40 -2.26 -3.02
N LYS A 186 -19.62 -2.29 -2.48
CA LYS A 186 -19.85 -2.75 -1.10
C LYS A 186 -19.52 -4.22 -0.95
N GLN A 187 -19.95 -5.07 -1.88
CA GLN A 187 -19.67 -6.50 -1.87
C GLN A 187 -18.16 -6.81 -1.92
N MET A 188 -17.40 -6.02 -2.67
CA MET A 188 -15.94 -6.17 -2.75
C MET A 188 -15.22 -5.65 -1.50
N ALA A 189 -15.86 -4.80 -0.69
CA ALA A 189 -15.28 -4.24 0.53
C ALA A 189 -15.51 -5.13 1.78
N ASP A 190 -16.52 -6.01 1.76
CA ASP A 190 -16.89 -6.96 2.84
C ASP A 190 -16.07 -8.25 2.72
#